data_fa8d83d5aa448197d5bf2784e9f7dbb3
#
_entry.id   fa8d83d5aa448197d5bf2784e9f7dbb3
#
_cell.length_a   1.000
_cell.length_b   1.000
_cell.length_c   1.000
_cell.angle_alpha   90.00
_cell.angle_beta   90.00
_cell.angle_gamma   90.00
#
_symmetry.space_group_name_H-M   'P 1'
#
loop_
_entity.id
_entity.type
_entity.pdbx_description
1 polymer ?
#
loop_
_entity_poly.entity_id
_entity_poly.type
_entity_poly.pdbx_seq_one_letter_code
_entity_poly.pdbx_strand_id
1 'polypeptide(L)'
;NRGRDHPGNRGRNHLGTKGRLHRNRQPAVWCAVNFIANTIASLPLQVFKKSGEGRDTVESDPLYGILHDAPNDELTSFMWRKGMMINVLLRGRGVSFIERNKAGRVMSIWPLDTDKLTIERKSGRKLYHYDDGGRKVTYAANEVLDLTFMLKPDGVSHVDPISKLKGAVGLALALDEYARKFFANGGVPPLALYGPMPSPAAASRASQDVEKAVRDANAERRNVMIMPTGHELKAVGVDPEKSQMVESRRLGIEEIARIYGIPPVFLQDLTHGTFSNTEQQDLALTKHLISQWVKAWEQELNLKLFSARNRTKFVEFNLDSLMRGDFRTRMEGYAKGIQNGIYTPDEVRAMENWPSKGGDADKLHIQGATVPLGMQSTAARQPANDNNPDDEAQAA
;
A
#
# COMPACT_ATOMS: atom_id res chain seq x y z
N ASN A 1 -33.28 -41.65 12.46
CA ASN A 1 -31.84 -41.80 12.75
C ASN A 1 -31.30 -40.47 13.23
N ARG A 2 -31.13 -40.37 14.55
CA ARG A 2 -30.67 -39.21 15.24
C ARG A 2 -29.15 -39.16 15.19
N GLY A 3 -28.57 -38.19 14.48
CA GLY A 3 -27.14 -37.88 14.48
C GLY A 3 -26.73 -37.27 15.83
N ARG A 4 -25.73 -37.87 16.48
CA ARG A 4 -25.13 -37.39 17.74
C ARG A 4 -24.30 -36.14 17.49
N ASP A 5 -24.76 -35.00 17.97
CA ASP A 5 -23.98 -33.78 18.09
C ASP A 5 -22.87 -33.95 19.15
N HIS A 6 -21.61 -33.85 18.74
CA HIS A 6 -20.48 -33.80 19.65
C HIS A 6 -20.33 -32.40 20.28
N PRO A 7 -20.35 -32.26 21.65
CA PRO A 7 -20.34 -30.95 22.31
C PRO A 7 -18.99 -30.23 22.33
N GLY A 8 -17.92 -30.78 21.72
CA GLY A 8 -16.54 -30.30 21.94
C GLY A 8 -16.04 -29.15 21.04
N ASN A 9 -16.78 -28.75 19.98
CA ASN A 9 -16.20 -27.88 18.95
C ASN A 9 -16.83 -26.46 18.84
N ARG A 10 -17.86 -26.16 19.63
CA ARG A 10 -18.55 -24.85 19.56
C ARG A 10 -17.80 -23.67 20.22
N GLY A 11 -16.85 -23.92 21.12
CA GLY A 11 -16.16 -22.85 21.87
C GLY A 11 -14.90 -22.28 21.22
N ARG A 12 -14.18 -23.04 20.39
CA ARG A 12 -12.88 -22.61 19.84
C ARG A 12 -12.97 -21.75 18.57
N ASN A 13 -13.99 -21.96 17.76
CA ASN A 13 -14.13 -21.22 16.50
C ASN A 13 -14.64 -19.78 16.67
N HIS A 14 -15.39 -19.49 17.74
CA HIS A 14 -15.94 -18.15 17.98
C HIS A 14 -14.90 -17.13 18.47
N LEU A 15 -13.89 -17.54 19.21
CA LEU A 15 -12.83 -16.63 19.69
C LEU A 15 -11.82 -16.30 18.60
N GLY A 16 -11.51 -17.23 17.70
CA GLY A 16 -10.60 -17.01 16.58
C GLY A 16 -11.14 -16.07 15.52
N THR A 17 -12.43 -16.17 15.17
CA THR A 17 -13.08 -15.32 14.17
C THR A 17 -13.36 -13.91 14.68
N LYS A 18 -13.81 -13.75 15.93
CA LYS A 18 -14.01 -12.42 16.54
C LYS A 18 -12.69 -11.66 16.67
N GLY A 19 -11.61 -12.30 17.11
CA GLY A 19 -10.29 -11.67 17.21
C GLY A 19 -9.70 -11.27 15.85
N ARG A 20 -9.96 -12.03 14.77
CA ARG A 20 -9.54 -11.67 13.40
C ARG A 20 -10.32 -10.48 12.86
N LEU A 21 -11.64 -10.43 13.06
CA LEU A 21 -12.49 -9.32 12.63
C LEU A 21 -12.14 -7.99 13.32
N HIS A 22 -11.82 -8.00 14.61
CA HIS A 22 -11.43 -6.78 15.32
C HIS A 22 -10.06 -6.26 14.90
N ARG A 23 -9.07 -7.12 14.67
CA ARG A 23 -7.73 -6.73 14.22
C ARG A 23 -7.72 -6.10 12.83
N ASN A 24 -8.54 -6.61 11.92
CA ASN A 24 -8.65 -6.08 10.55
C ASN A 24 -9.46 -4.76 10.49
N ARG A 25 -10.09 -4.34 11.59
CA ARG A 25 -10.86 -3.09 11.67
C ARG A 25 -10.05 -1.92 12.24
N GLN A 26 -8.80 -2.15 12.64
CA GLN A 26 -7.95 -1.07 13.12
C GLN A 26 -7.65 -0.13 11.95
N PRO A 27 -8.03 1.17 12.02
CA PRO A 27 -8.01 2.09 10.87
C PRO A 27 -6.64 2.24 10.22
N ALA A 28 -5.57 2.30 11.01
CA ALA A 28 -4.22 2.48 10.48
C ALA A 28 -3.72 1.24 9.71
N VAL A 29 -4.05 0.01 10.17
CA VAL A 29 -3.75 -1.22 9.42
C VAL A 29 -4.50 -1.22 8.09
N TRP A 30 -5.80 -0.86 8.13
CA TRP A 30 -6.61 -0.80 6.92
C TRP A 30 -6.12 0.26 5.94
N CYS A 31 -5.70 1.42 6.44
CA CYS A 31 -5.10 2.48 5.64
C CYS A 31 -3.82 1.99 4.95
N ALA A 32 -2.86 1.42 5.69
CA ALA A 32 -1.61 0.88 5.15
C ALA A 32 -1.85 -0.18 4.07
N VAL A 33 -2.72 -1.15 4.37
CA VAL A 33 -3.02 -2.26 3.45
C VAL A 33 -3.68 -1.76 2.17
N ASN A 34 -4.69 -0.87 2.27
CA ASN A 34 -5.34 -0.32 1.08
C ASN A 34 -4.41 0.57 0.28
N PHE A 35 -3.58 1.38 0.94
CA PHE A 35 -2.63 2.24 0.24
C PHE A 35 -1.68 1.40 -0.63
N ILE A 36 -0.99 0.43 -0.04
CA ILE A 36 -0.04 -0.43 -0.77
C ILE A 36 -0.75 -1.24 -1.85
N ALA A 37 -1.89 -1.86 -1.52
CA ALA A 37 -2.63 -2.70 -2.46
C ALA A 37 -3.18 -1.90 -3.65
N ASN A 38 -3.71 -0.70 -3.43
CA ASN A 38 -4.19 0.17 -4.50
C ASN A 38 -3.03 0.66 -5.38
N THR A 39 -1.92 1.08 -4.78
CA THR A 39 -0.74 1.55 -5.53
C THR A 39 -0.23 0.45 -6.46
N ILE A 40 -0.03 -0.76 -5.97
CA ILE A 40 0.42 -1.89 -6.80
C ILE A 40 -0.62 -2.25 -7.88
N ALA A 41 -1.90 -2.27 -7.51
CA ALA A 41 -2.98 -2.62 -8.45
C ALA A 41 -3.18 -1.58 -9.56
N SER A 42 -2.87 -0.32 -9.33
CA SER A 42 -3.00 0.76 -10.31
C SER A 42 -1.86 0.79 -11.36
N LEU A 43 -0.73 0.11 -11.08
CA LEU A 43 0.39 0.07 -12.01
C LEU A 43 0.02 -0.72 -13.28
N PRO A 44 0.30 -0.19 -14.48
CA PRO A 44 0.13 -0.95 -15.72
C PRO A 44 1.05 -2.18 -15.74
N LEU A 45 0.48 -3.36 -15.93
CA LEU A 45 1.20 -4.62 -16.06
C LEU A 45 1.20 -5.03 -17.54
N GLN A 46 2.37 -5.13 -18.14
CA GLN A 46 2.53 -5.30 -19.59
C GLN A 46 3.38 -6.52 -19.93
N VAL A 47 3.12 -7.09 -21.11
CA VAL A 47 3.92 -8.19 -21.68
C VAL A 47 4.89 -7.60 -22.68
N PHE A 48 6.17 -7.90 -22.49
CA PHE A 48 7.25 -7.46 -23.34
C PHE A 48 7.90 -8.64 -24.07
N LYS A 49 8.45 -8.35 -25.24
CA LYS A 49 9.34 -9.24 -25.98
C LYS A 49 10.70 -8.57 -26.19
N LYS A 50 11.78 -9.30 -25.97
CA LYS A 50 13.13 -8.84 -26.26
C LYS A 50 13.29 -8.66 -27.76
N SER A 51 13.72 -7.49 -28.20
CA SER A 51 13.92 -7.12 -29.61
C SER A 51 15.26 -6.40 -29.73
N GLY A 52 16.24 -7.04 -30.39
CA GLY A 52 17.58 -6.46 -30.54
C GLY A 52 18.19 -5.98 -29.23
N GLU A 53 18.51 -4.69 -29.13
CA GLU A 53 19.04 -4.04 -27.92
C GLU A 53 17.93 -3.51 -27.00
N GLY A 54 16.66 -3.62 -27.40
CA GLY A 54 15.51 -3.08 -26.67
C GLY A 54 14.45 -4.12 -26.30
N ARG A 55 13.27 -3.62 -26.05
CA ARG A 55 12.06 -4.40 -25.72
C ARG A 55 10.85 -3.76 -26.39
N ASP A 56 9.96 -4.59 -26.92
CA ASP A 56 8.70 -4.17 -27.52
C ASP A 56 7.53 -4.68 -26.67
N THR A 57 6.52 -3.84 -26.45
CA THR A 57 5.26 -4.27 -25.85
C THR A 57 4.49 -5.14 -26.84
N VAL A 58 3.98 -6.28 -26.41
CA VAL A 58 3.24 -7.23 -27.24
C VAL A 58 1.77 -7.26 -26.83
N GLU A 59 1.01 -6.28 -27.27
CA GLU A 59 -0.42 -6.17 -26.97
C GLU A 59 -1.25 -7.28 -27.66
N SER A 60 -0.76 -7.82 -28.77
CA SER A 60 -1.41 -8.92 -29.49
C SER A 60 -1.25 -10.29 -28.81
N ASP A 61 -0.46 -10.39 -27.74
CA ASP A 61 -0.32 -11.63 -26.97
C ASP A 61 -1.60 -11.86 -26.12
N PRO A 62 -2.25 -13.03 -26.19
CA PRO A 62 -3.41 -13.33 -25.34
C PRO A 62 -3.15 -13.13 -23.85
N LEU A 63 -1.91 -13.30 -23.38
CA LEU A 63 -1.53 -13.07 -22.00
C LEU A 63 -1.60 -11.59 -21.62
N TYR A 64 -1.44 -10.66 -22.59
CA TYR A 64 -1.57 -9.24 -22.34
C TYR A 64 -2.96 -8.89 -21.80
N GLY A 65 -4.03 -9.32 -22.48
CA GLY A 65 -5.40 -9.08 -22.04
C GLY A 65 -5.69 -9.70 -20.67
N ILE A 66 -5.16 -10.91 -20.38
CA ILE A 66 -5.33 -11.58 -19.09
C ILE A 66 -4.66 -10.77 -17.95
N LEU A 67 -3.49 -10.23 -18.17
CA LEU A 67 -2.73 -9.52 -17.12
C LEU A 67 -3.08 -8.04 -17.03
N HIS A 68 -3.35 -7.40 -18.16
CA HIS A 68 -3.63 -5.97 -18.24
C HIS A 68 -5.11 -5.64 -17.97
N ASP A 69 -6.03 -6.36 -18.62
CA ASP A 69 -7.46 -6.02 -18.59
C ASP A 69 -8.23 -6.85 -17.57
N ALA A 70 -8.32 -8.17 -17.80
CA ALA A 70 -9.13 -9.07 -16.97
C ALA A 70 -8.51 -10.47 -16.89
N PRO A 71 -8.16 -10.95 -15.67
CA PRO A 71 -7.58 -12.29 -15.49
C PRO A 71 -8.59 -13.43 -15.74
N ASN A 72 -9.87 -13.14 -15.66
CA ASN A 72 -10.99 -14.03 -15.91
C ASN A 72 -12.25 -13.21 -16.24
N ASP A 73 -13.38 -13.87 -16.46
CA ASP A 73 -14.66 -13.25 -16.83
C ASP A 73 -15.40 -12.55 -15.67
N GLU A 74 -14.91 -12.65 -14.44
CA GLU A 74 -15.56 -12.08 -13.26
C GLU A 74 -14.79 -10.86 -12.68
N LEU A 75 -13.48 -10.77 -12.90
CA LEU A 75 -12.61 -9.81 -12.23
C LEU A 75 -11.82 -8.96 -13.21
N THR A 76 -11.69 -7.68 -12.91
CA THR A 76 -10.69 -6.82 -13.56
C THR A 76 -9.29 -7.11 -13.03
N SER A 77 -8.25 -6.85 -13.82
CA SER A 77 -6.86 -7.01 -13.42
C SER A 77 -6.53 -6.18 -12.16
N PHE A 78 -7.10 -4.97 -12.05
CA PHE A 78 -6.97 -4.14 -10.84
C PHE A 78 -7.53 -4.85 -9.60
N MET A 79 -8.76 -5.36 -9.66
CA MET A 79 -9.41 -6.01 -8.52
C MET A 79 -8.70 -7.29 -8.11
N TRP A 80 -8.23 -8.07 -9.09
CA TRP A 80 -7.45 -9.27 -8.84
C TRP A 80 -6.14 -8.96 -8.10
N ARG A 81 -5.33 -8.03 -8.63
CA ARG A 81 -4.06 -7.63 -8.00
C ARG A 81 -4.25 -7.01 -6.62
N LYS A 82 -5.27 -6.15 -6.47
CA LYS A 82 -5.65 -5.59 -5.18
C LYS A 82 -6.01 -6.68 -4.17
N GLY A 83 -6.86 -7.64 -4.54
CA GLY A 83 -7.25 -8.75 -3.68
C GLY A 83 -6.07 -9.64 -3.27
N MET A 84 -5.18 -9.94 -4.21
CA MET A 84 -3.93 -10.65 -3.94
C MET A 84 -3.07 -9.92 -2.91
N MET A 85 -2.83 -8.61 -3.12
CA MET A 85 -2.03 -7.80 -2.19
C MET A 85 -2.67 -7.69 -0.81
N ILE A 86 -4.00 -7.52 -0.72
CA ILE A 86 -4.71 -7.52 0.57
C ILE A 86 -4.47 -8.83 1.32
N ASN A 87 -4.54 -9.98 0.64
CA ASN A 87 -4.27 -11.28 1.27
C ASN A 87 -2.80 -11.39 1.71
N VAL A 88 -1.84 -10.92 0.91
CA VAL A 88 -0.43 -10.89 1.28
C VAL A 88 -0.21 -10.03 2.53
N LEU A 89 -0.76 -8.83 2.56
CA LEU A 89 -0.54 -7.86 3.63
C LEU A 89 -1.29 -8.18 4.92
N LEU A 90 -2.46 -8.83 4.85
CA LEU A 90 -3.23 -9.21 6.04
C LEU A 90 -2.94 -10.62 6.54
N ARG A 91 -2.77 -11.58 5.61
CA ARG A 91 -2.63 -13.01 5.92
C ARG A 91 -1.24 -13.55 5.68
N GLY A 92 -0.35 -12.73 5.11
CA GLY A 92 1.02 -13.09 4.77
C GLY A 92 1.18 -13.85 3.46
N ARG A 93 0.08 -14.17 2.75
CA ARG A 93 0.12 -14.90 1.48
C ARG A 93 -1.10 -14.58 0.62
N GLY A 94 -0.88 -14.39 -0.68
CA GLY A 94 -1.90 -14.30 -1.71
C GLY A 94 -1.63 -15.35 -2.78
N VAL A 95 -2.69 -16.07 -3.19
CA VAL A 95 -2.56 -17.23 -4.08
C VAL A 95 -3.59 -17.15 -5.18
N SER A 96 -3.18 -17.51 -6.41
CA SER A 96 -4.10 -17.66 -7.55
C SER A 96 -3.79 -18.91 -8.34
N PHE A 97 -4.82 -19.58 -8.82
CA PHE A 97 -4.72 -20.71 -9.73
C PHE A 97 -4.58 -20.22 -11.17
N ILE A 98 -3.69 -20.82 -11.95
CA ILE A 98 -3.47 -20.52 -13.36
C ILE A 98 -4.13 -21.63 -14.18
N GLU A 99 -5.23 -21.32 -14.80
CA GLU A 99 -5.89 -22.24 -15.72
C GLU A 99 -5.16 -22.27 -17.07
N ARG A 100 -4.91 -23.49 -17.57
CA ARG A 100 -4.22 -23.69 -18.83
C ARG A 100 -5.00 -24.66 -19.73
N ASN A 101 -4.93 -24.43 -21.03
CA ASN A 101 -5.43 -25.38 -22.00
C ASN A 101 -4.46 -26.58 -22.17
N LYS A 102 -4.89 -27.57 -22.96
CA LYS A 102 -4.07 -28.78 -23.28
C LYS A 102 -2.73 -28.48 -23.93
N ALA A 103 -2.59 -27.33 -24.59
CA ALA A 103 -1.32 -26.85 -25.18
C ALA A 103 -0.43 -26.09 -24.19
N GLY A 104 -0.84 -25.98 -22.90
CA GLY A 104 -0.11 -25.27 -21.85
C GLY A 104 -0.25 -23.75 -21.87
N ARG A 105 -1.10 -23.18 -22.74
CA ARG A 105 -1.36 -21.74 -22.80
C ARG A 105 -2.26 -21.34 -21.64
N VAL A 106 -1.95 -20.21 -21.01
CA VAL A 106 -2.77 -19.61 -19.95
C VAL A 106 -4.09 -19.13 -20.56
N MET A 107 -5.20 -19.50 -19.94
CA MET A 107 -6.55 -19.14 -20.34
C MET A 107 -7.16 -18.14 -19.37
N SER A 108 -6.94 -18.33 -18.07
CA SER A 108 -7.48 -17.49 -17.01
C SER A 108 -6.65 -17.63 -15.73
N ILE A 109 -6.84 -16.68 -14.79
CA ILE A 109 -6.21 -16.70 -13.48
C ILE A 109 -7.30 -16.45 -12.42
N TRP A 110 -7.42 -17.37 -11.46
CA TRP A 110 -8.46 -17.37 -10.43
C TRP A 110 -7.87 -17.20 -9.05
N PRO A 111 -8.27 -16.19 -8.26
CA PRO A 111 -7.81 -16.06 -6.89
C PRO A 111 -8.33 -17.22 -6.03
N LEU A 112 -7.49 -17.75 -5.14
CA LEU A 112 -7.84 -18.79 -4.20
C LEU A 112 -7.94 -18.22 -2.78
N ASP A 113 -8.90 -18.71 -2.00
CA ASP A 113 -9.00 -18.38 -0.58
C ASP A 113 -7.87 -19.05 0.20
N THR A 114 -6.96 -18.24 0.74
CA THR A 114 -5.80 -18.73 1.49
C THR A 114 -6.16 -19.45 2.80
N ASP A 115 -7.36 -19.21 3.35
CA ASP A 115 -7.83 -19.91 4.55
C ASP A 115 -8.24 -21.38 4.25
N LYS A 116 -8.52 -21.68 2.98
CA LYS A 116 -8.87 -23.03 2.50
C LYS A 116 -7.68 -23.77 1.89
N LEU A 117 -6.48 -23.19 1.97
CA LEU A 117 -5.29 -23.71 1.32
C LEU A 117 -4.33 -24.32 2.34
N THR A 118 -3.86 -25.54 2.06
CA THR A 118 -2.77 -26.18 2.78
C THR A 118 -1.63 -26.47 1.81
N ILE A 119 -0.40 -26.13 2.20
CA ILE A 119 0.77 -26.28 1.35
C ILE A 119 1.74 -27.25 2.01
N GLU A 120 2.16 -28.25 1.26
CA GLU A 120 3.19 -29.20 1.70
C GLU A 120 4.33 -29.29 0.68
N ARG A 121 5.46 -29.81 1.13
CA ARG A 121 6.56 -30.19 0.23
C ARG A 121 6.66 -31.71 0.18
N LYS A 122 6.41 -32.28 -1.00
CA LYS A 122 6.50 -33.71 -1.24
C LYS A 122 7.49 -33.99 -2.38
N SER A 123 8.44 -34.88 -2.14
CA SER A 123 9.50 -35.19 -3.13
C SER A 123 10.21 -33.95 -3.69
N GLY A 124 10.52 -32.97 -2.82
CA GLY A 124 11.22 -31.72 -3.19
C GLY A 124 10.35 -30.65 -3.87
N ARG A 125 9.10 -30.94 -4.20
CA ARG A 125 8.17 -30.01 -4.86
C ARG A 125 7.06 -29.54 -3.96
N LYS A 126 6.62 -28.27 -4.11
CA LYS A 126 5.46 -27.74 -3.41
C LYS A 126 4.18 -28.31 -4.06
N LEU A 127 3.23 -28.72 -3.21
CA LEU A 127 1.87 -29.08 -3.57
C LEU A 127 0.90 -28.18 -2.80
N TYR A 128 -0.15 -27.75 -3.47
CA TYR A 128 -1.16 -26.84 -2.93
C TYR A 128 -2.50 -27.58 -2.87
N HIS A 129 -2.94 -27.92 -1.66
CA HIS A 129 -4.22 -28.60 -1.41
C HIS A 129 -5.28 -27.56 -1.09
N TYR A 130 -6.25 -27.43 -1.96
CA TYR A 130 -7.35 -26.49 -1.83
C TYR A 130 -8.65 -27.23 -1.52
N ASP A 131 -9.37 -26.79 -0.48
CA ASP A 131 -10.69 -27.33 -0.10
C ASP A 131 -11.80 -26.39 -0.56
N ASP A 132 -12.40 -26.72 -1.71
CA ASP A 132 -13.50 -25.97 -2.28
C ASP A 132 -14.83 -26.57 -1.86
N GLY A 133 -15.24 -26.25 -0.61
CA GLY A 133 -16.56 -26.66 -0.11
C GLY A 133 -16.79 -28.17 0.00
N GLY A 134 -15.71 -28.94 0.26
CA GLY A 134 -15.76 -30.40 0.38
C GLY A 134 -15.12 -31.15 -0.80
N ARG A 135 -14.80 -30.44 -1.89
CA ARG A 135 -13.98 -30.97 -2.98
C ARG A 135 -12.53 -30.57 -2.77
N LYS A 136 -11.69 -31.57 -2.47
CA LYS A 136 -10.23 -31.36 -2.35
C LYS A 136 -9.56 -31.44 -3.71
N VAL A 137 -8.90 -30.37 -4.10
CA VAL A 137 -8.12 -30.27 -5.33
C VAL A 137 -6.66 -30.04 -4.98
N THR A 138 -5.75 -30.73 -5.69
CA THR A 138 -4.32 -30.54 -5.49
C THR A 138 -3.72 -29.93 -6.73
N TYR A 139 -3.08 -28.78 -6.57
CA TYR A 139 -2.38 -28.08 -7.63
C TYR A 139 -0.88 -28.25 -7.51
N ALA A 140 -0.21 -28.36 -8.63
CA ALA A 140 1.25 -28.37 -8.69
C ALA A 140 1.80 -26.93 -8.61
N ALA A 141 3.08 -26.79 -8.26
CA ALA A 141 3.73 -25.48 -8.08
C ALA A 141 3.73 -24.57 -9.33
N ASN A 142 3.67 -25.13 -10.52
CA ASN A 142 3.61 -24.38 -11.78
C ASN A 142 2.19 -23.94 -12.18
N GLU A 143 1.17 -24.41 -11.46
CA GLU A 143 -0.22 -24.06 -11.69
C GLU A 143 -0.71 -22.96 -10.74
N VAL A 144 0.17 -22.49 -9.85
CA VAL A 144 -0.22 -21.56 -8.79
C VAL A 144 0.76 -20.38 -8.74
N LEU A 145 0.21 -19.17 -8.77
CA LEU A 145 0.91 -17.94 -8.36
C LEU A 145 0.86 -17.86 -6.83
N ASP A 146 2.02 -17.70 -6.20
CA ASP A 146 2.19 -17.74 -4.74
C ASP A 146 3.04 -16.56 -4.26
N LEU A 147 2.38 -15.45 -3.92
CA LEU A 147 3.03 -14.29 -3.34
C LEU A 147 2.99 -14.36 -1.82
N THR A 148 4.12 -14.14 -1.18
CA THR A 148 4.23 -14.15 0.28
C THR A 148 4.79 -12.83 0.80
N PHE A 149 4.32 -12.42 1.99
CA PHE A 149 4.90 -11.27 2.69
C PHE A 149 6.35 -11.55 3.08
N MET A 150 6.56 -12.68 3.75
CA MET A 150 7.88 -13.18 4.08
C MET A 150 7.83 -14.70 4.15
N LEU A 151 8.67 -15.36 3.37
CA LEU A 151 8.79 -16.81 3.37
C LEU A 151 9.70 -17.25 4.52
N LYS A 152 9.31 -18.31 5.25
CA LYS A 152 10.16 -18.90 6.27
C LYS A 152 11.26 -19.78 5.65
N PRO A 153 12.31 -20.14 6.41
CA PRO A 153 13.43 -20.95 5.91
C PRO A 153 13.05 -22.33 5.36
N ASP A 154 11.89 -22.88 5.76
CA ASP A 154 11.35 -24.14 5.21
C ASP A 154 10.92 -24.01 3.74
N GLY A 155 10.87 -22.78 3.22
CA GLY A 155 10.45 -22.47 1.85
C GLY A 155 8.98 -22.78 1.57
N VAL A 156 8.16 -23.08 2.57
CA VAL A 156 6.73 -23.42 2.47
C VAL A 156 5.88 -22.49 3.32
N SER A 157 6.21 -22.36 4.61
CA SER A 157 5.48 -21.52 5.55
C SER A 157 5.80 -20.03 5.34
N HIS A 158 4.88 -19.18 5.73
CA HIS A 158 5.03 -17.73 5.65
C HIS A 158 4.88 -17.06 7.02
N VAL A 159 5.26 -15.81 7.10
CA VAL A 159 5.01 -14.95 8.26
C VAL A 159 3.70 -14.21 8.03
N ASP A 160 2.79 -14.30 8.97
CA ASP A 160 1.57 -13.48 9.03
C ASP A 160 1.94 -12.10 9.62
N PRO A 161 1.84 -11.00 8.85
CA PRO A 161 2.18 -9.65 9.33
C PRO A 161 1.34 -9.23 10.53
N ILE A 162 0.03 -9.54 10.51
CA ILE A 162 -0.88 -9.22 11.61
C ILE A 162 -0.47 -9.93 12.91
N SER A 163 0.12 -11.11 12.84
CA SER A 163 0.64 -11.80 14.02
C SER A 163 1.81 -11.04 14.68
N LYS A 164 2.58 -10.28 13.89
CA LYS A 164 3.66 -9.42 14.39
C LYS A 164 3.16 -8.11 14.97
N LEU A 165 2.01 -7.65 14.50
CA LEU A 165 1.33 -6.44 14.99
C LEU A 165 0.52 -6.67 16.27
N LYS A 166 0.50 -7.87 16.87
CA LYS A 166 -0.36 -8.19 18.02
C LYS A 166 -0.23 -7.20 19.17
N GLY A 167 0.99 -6.74 19.47
CA GLY A 167 1.25 -5.75 20.52
C GLY A 167 0.63 -4.39 20.20
N ALA A 168 1.01 -3.82 19.06
CA ALA A 168 0.53 -2.52 18.61
C ALA A 168 -0.99 -2.47 18.41
N VAL A 169 -1.55 -3.48 17.74
CA VAL A 169 -3.00 -3.58 17.53
C VAL A 169 -3.72 -3.83 18.84
N GLY A 170 -3.17 -4.64 19.75
CA GLY A 170 -3.73 -4.88 21.07
C GLY A 170 -3.80 -3.61 21.92
N LEU A 171 -2.72 -2.84 21.92
CA LEU A 171 -2.67 -1.53 22.61
C LEU A 171 -3.68 -0.55 21.99
N ALA A 172 -3.73 -0.42 20.69
CA ALA A 172 -4.67 0.46 20.00
C ALA A 172 -6.14 0.10 20.34
N LEU A 173 -6.48 -1.20 20.32
CA LEU A 173 -7.82 -1.67 20.71
C LEU A 173 -8.15 -1.41 22.17
N ALA A 174 -7.18 -1.58 23.07
CA ALA A 174 -7.36 -1.29 24.49
C ALA A 174 -7.58 0.21 24.75
N LEU A 175 -6.84 1.08 24.06
CA LEU A 175 -7.01 2.52 24.10
C LEU A 175 -8.37 2.96 23.52
N ASP A 176 -8.81 2.36 22.42
CA ASP A 176 -10.13 2.64 21.86
C ASP A 176 -11.26 2.19 22.77
N GLU A 177 -11.12 1.03 23.42
CA GLU A 177 -12.10 0.54 24.38
C GLU A 177 -12.16 1.43 25.64
N TYR A 178 -10.99 1.83 26.14
CA TYR A 178 -10.89 2.75 27.27
C TYR A 178 -11.56 4.10 26.94
N ALA A 179 -11.20 4.71 25.80
CA ALA A 179 -11.79 5.97 25.37
C ALA A 179 -13.30 5.88 25.21
N ARG A 180 -13.78 4.81 24.56
CA ARG A 180 -15.23 4.60 24.39
C ARG A 180 -15.96 4.48 25.72
N LYS A 181 -15.42 3.73 26.69
CA LYS A 181 -16.02 3.61 28.03
C LYS A 181 -15.99 4.95 28.79
N PHE A 182 -14.87 5.67 28.71
CA PHE A 182 -14.73 6.97 29.35
C PHE A 182 -15.75 7.98 28.82
N PHE A 183 -15.87 8.13 27.51
CA PHE A 183 -16.83 9.06 26.90
C PHE A 183 -18.28 8.58 27.02
N ALA A 184 -18.55 7.27 27.03
CA ALA A 184 -19.88 6.74 27.30
C ALA A 184 -20.36 7.06 28.74
N ASN A 185 -19.42 7.19 29.69
CA ASN A 185 -19.69 7.60 31.04
C ASN A 185 -19.67 9.14 31.25
N GLY A 186 -19.82 9.91 30.18
CA GLY A 186 -19.86 11.38 30.23
C GLY A 186 -18.50 12.05 30.35
N GLY A 187 -17.39 11.34 30.10
CA GLY A 187 -16.04 11.91 30.22
C GLY A 187 -15.58 12.18 31.66
N VAL A 188 -16.28 11.61 32.64
CA VAL A 188 -15.94 11.77 34.06
C VAL A 188 -15.04 10.59 34.49
N PRO A 189 -13.85 10.85 35.06
CA PRO A 189 -13.00 9.79 35.59
C PRO A 189 -13.70 9.09 36.76
N PRO A 190 -13.33 7.86 37.13
CA PRO A 190 -13.84 7.20 38.33
C PRO A 190 -13.65 8.09 39.55
N LEU A 191 -14.70 8.25 40.33
CA LEU A 191 -14.70 9.11 41.51
C LEU A 191 -14.68 8.26 42.77
N ALA A 192 -13.87 8.63 43.74
CA ALA A 192 -13.91 8.06 45.07
C ALA A 192 -14.56 9.09 46.06
N LEU A 193 -15.53 8.61 46.79
CA LEU A 193 -16.18 9.36 47.85
C LEU A 193 -15.45 9.10 49.18
N TYR A 194 -14.88 10.15 49.73
CA TYR A 194 -14.27 10.12 51.07
C TYR A 194 -15.21 10.85 52.05
N GLY A 195 -15.36 10.29 53.25
CA GLY A 195 -16.16 10.89 54.30
C GLY A 195 -16.55 9.90 55.39
N PRO A 196 -17.24 10.37 56.46
CA PRO A 196 -17.70 9.51 57.55
C PRO A 196 -18.78 8.54 57.05
N MET A 197 -18.48 7.25 57.07
CA MET A 197 -19.39 6.17 56.63
C MET A 197 -19.66 5.23 57.80
N PRO A 198 -20.72 5.43 58.56
CA PRO A 198 -20.97 4.73 59.82
C PRO A 198 -21.29 3.23 59.61
N SER A 199 -21.64 2.81 58.42
CA SER A 199 -21.93 1.40 58.13
C SER A 199 -21.73 1.07 56.64
N PRO A 200 -21.51 -0.22 56.27
CA PRO A 200 -21.43 -0.64 54.87
C PRO A 200 -22.69 -0.28 54.06
N ALA A 201 -23.85 -0.30 54.69
CA ALA A 201 -25.12 0.08 54.05
C ALA A 201 -25.17 1.59 53.75
N ALA A 202 -24.62 2.44 54.65
CA ALA A 202 -24.48 3.87 54.38
C ALA A 202 -23.50 4.17 53.25
N ALA A 203 -22.38 3.45 53.19
CA ALA A 203 -21.42 3.56 52.08
C ALA A 203 -22.05 3.20 50.74
N SER A 204 -22.83 2.12 50.69
CA SER A 204 -23.52 1.70 49.46
C SER A 204 -24.56 2.71 48.96
N ARG A 205 -25.36 3.29 49.91
CA ARG A 205 -26.33 4.34 49.57
C ARG A 205 -25.62 5.60 49.05
N ALA A 206 -24.60 6.07 49.80
CA ALA A 206 -23.83 7.25 49.38
C ALA A 206 -23.20 7.09 47.98
N SER A 207 -22.66 5.90 47.66
CA SER A 207 -22.16 5.60 46.34
C SER A 207 -23.24 5.68 45.25
N GLN A 208 -24.44 5.11 45.53
CA GLN A 208 -25.57 5.15 44.57
C GLN A 208 -26.10 6.57 44.36
N ASP A 209 -26.17 7.36 45.43
CA ASP A 209 -26.64 8.75 45.39
C ASP A 209 -25.67 9.64 44.60
N VAL A 210 -24.35 9.45 44.79
CA VAL A 210 -23.33 10.16 44.01
C VAL A 210 -23.37 9.72 42.53
N GLU A 211 -23.48 8.43 42.26
CA GLU A 211 -23.56 7.91 40.91
C GLU A 211 -24.80 8.43 40.16
N LYS A 212 -25.93 8.52 40.85
CA LYS A 212 -27.17 9.13 40.32
C LYS A 212 -26.97 10.65 40.10
N ALA A 213 -26.41 11.37 41.08
CA ALA A 213 -26.16 12.81 40.95
C ALA A 213 -25.22 13.16 39.81
N VAL A 214 -24.16 12.35 39.58
CA VAL A 214 -23.24 12.50 38.43
C VAL A 214 -23.96 12.22 37.11
N ARG A 215 -24.78 11.19 37.04
CA ARG A 215 -25.60 10.87 35.86
C ARG A 215 -26.57 11.98 35.51
N ASP A 216 -27.32 12.48 36.50
CA ASP A 216 -28.30 13.55 36.33
C ASP A 216 -27.63 14.88 35.96
N ALA A 217 -26.48 15.22 36.58
CA ALA A 217 -25.69 16.39 36.22
C ALA A 217 -25.19 16.33 34.75
N ASN A 218 -24.71 15.17 34.29
CA ASN A 218 -24.30 14.97 32.92
C ASN A 218 -25.47 15.06 31.93
N ALA A 219 -26.64 14.49 32.26
CA ALA A 219 -27.85 14.52 31.42
C ALA A 219 -28.39 15.96 31.30
N GLU A 220 -28.40 16.72 32.38
CA GLU A 220 -28.92 18.09 32.44
C GLU A 220 -27.84 19.17 32.20
N ARG A 221 -26.60 18.78 31.88
CA ARG A 221 -25.44 19.69 31.70
C ARG A 221 -25.22 20.63 32.88
N ARG A 222 -25.49 20.17 34.11
CA ARG A 222 -25.22 20.92 35.31
C ARG A 222 -23.73 20.83 35.68
N ASN A 223 -23.10 21.98 35.94
CA ASN A 223 -21.68 22.06 36.28
C ASN A 223 -21.42 22.03 37.79
N VAL A 224 -22.47 21.90 38.62
CA VAL A 224 -22.37 21.98 40.08
C VAL A 224 -23.07 20.79 40.71
N MET A 225 -22.39 20.11 41.65
CA MET A 225 -22.92 19.06 42.48
C MET A 225 -22.74 19.45 43.94
N ILE A 226 -23.81 19.32 44.74
CA ILE A 226 -23.78 19.65 46.19
C ILE A 226 -23.43 18.35 46.94
N MET A 227 -22.38 18.42 47.77
CA MET A 227 -21.93 17.31 48.59
C MET A 227 -22.41 17.50 50.05
N PRO A 228 -22.77 16.40 50.76
CA PRO A 228 -23.05 16.46 52.17
C PRO A 228 -21.84 16.93 52.99
N THR A 229 -22.07 17.61 54.10
CA THR A 229 -20.99 18.10 54.97
C THR A 229 -20.07 16.98 55.42
N GLY A 230 -18.76 17.19 55.30
CA GLY A 230 -17.74 16.21 55.67
C GLY A 230 -17.44 15.15 54.62
N HIS A 231 -18.07 15.21 53.45
CA HIS A 231 -17.75 14.34 52.33
C HIS A 231 -16.96 15.09 51.27
N GLU A 232 -15.99 14.41 50.65
CA GLU A 232 -15.14 14.92 49.59
C GLU A 232 -15.14 13.92 48.42
N LEU A 233 -15.30 14.43 47.20
CA LEU A 233 -15.24 13.63 45.99
C LEU A 233 -13.89 13.87 45.33
N LYS A 234 -13.12 12.80 45.15
CA LYS A 234 -11.82 12.84 44.46
C LYS A 234 -11.86 11.99 43.22
N ALA A 235 -11.32 12.49 42.14
CA ALA A 235 -11.09 11.68 40.95
C ALA A 235 -10.04 10.60 41.27
N VAL A 236 -10.40 9.34 41.02
CA VAL A 236 -9.51 8.19 41.18
C VAL A 236 -9.25 7.65 39.80
N GLY A 237 -8.03 7.81 39.34
CA GLY A 237 -7.65 7.34 38.02
C GLY A 237 -6.80 8.36 37.27
N VAL A 238 -6.35 7.97 36.13
CA VAL A 238 -5.50 8.80 35.26
C VAL A 238 -6.44 9.60 34.36
N ASP A 239 -6.29 10.92 34.37
CA ASP A 239 -6.94 11.81 33.43
C ASP A 239 -6.47 11.42 32.02
N PRO A 240 -7.35 11.30 30.99
CA PRO A 240 -6.97 11.03 29.63
C PRO A 240 -5.92 11.99 29.06
N GLU A 241 -5.96 13.26 29.44
CA GLU A 241 -4.92 14.24 29.10
C GLU A 241 -3.57 13.88 29.75
N LYS A 242 -3.59 13.42 31.01
CA LYS A 242 -2.38 13.01 31.74
C LYS A 242 -1.91 11.60 31.36
N SER A 243 -2.75 10.78 30.71
CA SER A 243 -2.43 9.41 30.33
C SER A 243 -1.64 9.31 29.03
N GLN A 244 -1.29 10.42 28.38
CA GLN A 244 -0.58 10.44 27.09
C GLN A 244 -1.28 9.57 26.03
N MET A 245 -2.61 9.51 26.09
CA MET A 245 -3.41 8.61 25.26
C MET A 245 -3.27 8.91 23.76
N VAL A 246 -3.18 10.21 23.42
CA VAL A 246 -2.98 10.67 22.03
C VAL A 246 -1.62 10.23 21.52
N GLU A 247 -0.59 10.37 22.35
CA GLU A 247 0.78 9.98 22.02
C GLU A 247 0.94 8.46 21.88
N SER A 248 0.28 7.70 22.74
CA SER A 248 0.23 6.23 22.64
C SER A 248 -0.48 5.76 21.36
N ARG A 249 -1.53 6.46 20.91
CA ARG A 249 -2.18 6.19 19.62
C ARG A 249 -1.26 6.48 18.44
N ARG A 250 -0.50 7.57 18.49
CA ARG A 250 0.50 7.89 17.46
C ARG A 250 1.59 6.83 17.38
N LEU A 251 2.14 6.43 18.53
CA LEU A 251 3.12 5.34 18.56
C LEU A 251 2.56 4.06 17.92
N GLY A 252 1.30 3.72 18.15
CA GLY A 252 0.64 2.61 17.50
C GLY A 252 0.58 2.73 15.98
N ILE A 253 0.33 3.93 15.44
CA ILE A 253 0.36 4.20 13.99
C ILE A 253 1.78 4.04 13.45
N GLU A 254 2.80 4.55 14.15
CA GLU A 254 4.19 4.41 13.75
C GLU A 254 4.67 2.95 13.76
N GLU A 255 4.25 2.14 14.74
CA GLU A 255 4.56 0.71 14.78
C GLU A 255 3.95 -0.04 13.60
N ILE A 256 2.72 0.29 13.23
CA ILE A 256 2.07 -0.26 12.03
C ILE A 256 2.84 0.17 10.77
N ALA A 257 3.20 1.44 10.69
CA ALA A 257 3.99 2.00 9.59
C ALA A 257 5.33 1.26 9.42
N ARG A 258 6.04 0.99 10.52
CA ARG A 258 7.33 0.25 10.51
C ARG A 258 7.20 -1.18 9.99
N ILE A 259 6.13 -1.90 10.33
CA ILE A 259 5.95 -3.30 9.89
C ILE A 259 5.66 -3.38 8.39
N TYR A 260 4.88 -2.44 7.86
CA TYR A 260 4.59 -2.39 6.42
C TYR A 260 5.65 -1.62 5.62
N GLY A 261 6.61 -0.97 6.28
CA GLY A 261 7.65 -0.17 5.62
C GLY A 261 7.11 1.09 4.94
N ILE A 262 5.97 1.60 5.40
CA ILE A 262 5.33 2.79 4.86
C ILE A 262 5.61 4.01 5.74
N PRO A 263 6.02 5.18 5.20
CA PRO A 263 6.16 6.38 6.00
C PRO A 263 4.82 6.78 6.67
N PRO A 264 4.82 7.20 7.95
CA PRO A 264 3.60 7.53 8.69
C PRO A 264 2.72 8.59 8.04
N VAL A 265 3.28 9.51 7.27
CA VAL A 265 2.54 10.54 6.52
C VAL A 265 1.48 9.93 5.59
N PHE A 266 1.73 8.77 4.98
CA PHE A 266 0.78 8.06 4.12
C PHE A 266 -0.32 7.35 4.92
N LEU A 267 -0.17 7.26 6.24
CA LEU A 267 -1.23 6.84 7.16
C LEU A 267 -2.00 8.03 7.74
N GLN A 268 -1.85 9.23 7.13
CA GLN A 268 -2.45 10.50 7.52
C GLN A 268 -1.99 11.04 8.89
N ASP A 269 -0.81 10.63 9.35
CA ASP A 269 -0.13 11.29 10.46
C ASP A 269 0.76 12.41 9.92
N LEU A 270 0.21 13.63 9.88
CA LEU A 270 0.86 14.82 9.33
C LEU A 270 1.73 15.57 10.35
N THR A 271 1.93 15.05 11.53
CA THR A 271 2.58 15.78 12.64
C THR A 271 4.03 16.17 12.34
N HIS A 272 4.71 15.41 11.49
CA HIS A 272 6.08 15.66 11.04
C HIS A 272 6.19 15.92 9.52
N GLY A 273 5.06 16.18 8.84
CA GLY A 273 5.03 16.42 7.40
C GLY A 273 5.27 17.89 7.07
N THR A 274 6.42 18.22 6.44
CA THR A 274 6.61 19.48 5.74
C THR A 274 6.57 19.22 4.23
N PHE A 275 6.17 20.20 3.42
CA PHE A 275 6.04 20.03 1.97
C PHE A 275 7.30 19.51 1.29
N SER A 276 8.48 20.02 1.65
CA SER A 276 9.76 19.58 1.09
C SER A 276 10.13 18.14 1.50
N ASN A 277 9.65 17.68 2.64
CA ASN A 277 9.91 16.33 3.13
C ASN A 277 8.97 15.29 2.47
N THR A 278 7.81 15.73 1.98
CA THR A 278 6.79 14.85 1.37
C THR A 278 7.26 14.31 0.01
N GLU A 279 7.89 15.12 -0.82
CA GLU A 279 8.46 14.65 -2.10
C GLU A 279 9.57 13.62 -1.90
N GLN A 280 10.46 13.84 -0.92
CA GLN A 280 11.51 12.87 -0.60
C GLN A 280 10.92 11.57 -0.04
N GLN A 281 9.85 11.65 0.76
CA GLN A 281 9.16 10.49 1.30
C GLN A 281 8.42 9.71 0.21
N ASP A 282 7.83 10.39 -0.77
CA ASP A 282 7.17 9.76 -1.93
C ASP A 282 8.18 9.01 -2.80
N LEU A 283 9.31 9.63 -3.10
CA LEU A 283 10.41 8.98 -3.81
C LEU A 283 10.97 7.78 -3.03
N ALA A 284 11.16 7.92 -1.72
CA ALA A 284 11.62 6.84 -0.85
C ALA A 284 10.61 5.69 -0.79
N LEU A 285 9.30 5.98 -0.71
CA LEU A 285 8.22 5.01 -0.78
C LEU A 285 8.29 4.20 -2.07
N THR A 286 8.36 4.88 -3.22
CA THR A 286 8.42 4.25 -4.53
C THR A 286 9.67 3.38 -4.66
N LYS A 287 10.84 3.90 -4.28
CA LYS A 287 12.13 3.23 -4.41
C LYS A 287 12.31 2.06 -3.45
N HIS A 288 11.87 2.18 -2.20
CA HIS A 288 12.18 1.22 -1.14
C HIS A 288 11.03 0.28 -0.80
N LEU A 289 9.78 0.65 -1.04
CA LEU A 289 8.62 -0.21 -0.77
C LEU A 289 7.98 -0.75 -2.05
N ILE A 290 7.51 0.14 -2.92
CA ILE A 290 6.72 -0.27 -4.08
C ILE A 290 7.56 -1.09 -5.06
N SER A 291 8.81 -0.68 -5.34
CA SER A 291 9.69 -1.42 -6.26
C SER A 291 10.00 -2.84 -5.77
N GLN A 292 10.06 -3.08 -4.45
CA GLN A 292 10.26 -4.44 -3.91
C GLN A 292 9.06 -5.35 -4.19
N TRP A 293 7.83 -4.83 -3.98
CA TRP A 293 6.60 -5.57 -4.29
C TRP A 293 6.45 -5.81 -5.79
N VAL A 294 6.72 -4.80 -6.60
CA VAL A 294 6.74 -4.93 -8.06
C VAL A 294 7.70 -6.05 -8.48
N LYS A 295 8.91 -6.05 -7.92
CA LYS A 295 9.90 -7.08 -8.23
C LYS A 295 9.46 -8.49 -7.83
N ALA A 296 8.82 -8.62 -6.66
CA ALA A 296 8.26 -9.89 -6.21
C ALA A 296 7.17 -10.41 -7.16
N TRP A 297 6.27 -9.53 -7.59
CA TRP A 297 5.25 -9.85 -8.57
C TRP A 297 5.83 -10.26 -9.93
N GLU A 298 6.73 -9.47 -10.48
CA GLU A 298 7.36 -9.74 -11.77
C GLU A 298 8.09 -11.08 -11.78
N GLN A 299 8.86 -11.37 -10.74
CA GLN A 299 9.59 -12.62 -10.63
C GLN A 299 8.66 -13.82 -10.52
N GLU A 300 7.60 -13.74 -9.73
CA GLU A 300 6.62 -14.82 -9.60
C GLU A 300 5.85 -15.04 -10.90
N LEU A 301 5.37 -13.96 -11.54
CA LEU A 301 4.69 -14.03 -12.82
C LEU A 301 5.60 -14.62 -13.90
N ASN A 302 6.83 -14.13 -14.03
CA ASN A 302 7.79 -14.61 -15.00
C ASN A 302 8.19 -16.07 -14.78
N LEU A 303 8.30 -16.51 -13.52
CA LEU A 303 8.59 -17.90 -13.16
C LEU A 303 7.45 -18.85 -13.55
N LYS A 304 6.20 -18.40 -13.37
CA LYS A 304 5.02 -19.26 -13.55
C LYS A 304 4.42 -19.21 -14.96
N LEU A 305 4.39 -18.05 -15.59
CA LEU A 305 3.70 -17.86 -16.87
C LEU A 305 4.56 -18.24 -18.06
N PHE A 306 5.89 -18.08 -17.93
CA PHE A 306 6.81 -18.42 -19.02
C PHE A 306 7.63 -19.67 -18.70
N SER A 307 7.83 -20.52 -19.69
CA SER A 307 8.70 -21.69 -19.52
C SER A 307 10.18 -21.26 -19.48
N ALA A 308 11.01 -22.03 -18.75
CA ALA A 308 12.45 -21.79 -18.68
C ALA A 308 13.14 -21.81 -20.07
N ARG A 309 12.49 -22.41 -21.07
CA ARG A 309 12.97 -22.48 -22.46
C ARG A 309 12.59 -21.25 -23.30
N ASN A 310 11.52 -20.53 -22.94
CA ASN A 310 11.07 -19.36 -23.69
C ASN A 310 11.29 -18.08 -22.87
N ARG A 311 12.51 -17.57 -22.87
CA ARG A 311 12.91 -16.33 -22.18
C ARG A 311 12.86 -15.10 -23.11
N THR A 312 12.21 -15.20 -24.26
CA THR A 312 12.08 -14.07 -25.19
C THR A 312 10.99 -13.11 -24.75
N LYS A 313 9.99 -13.58 -23.98
CA LYS A 313 8.91 -12.77 -23.42
C LYS A 313 9.04 -12.69 -21.90
N PHE A 314 8.60 -11.58 -21.34
CA PHE A 314 8.55 -11.35 -19.91
C PHE A 314 7.45 -10.34 -19.56
N VAL A 315 7.10 -10.29 -18.28
CA VAL A 315 6.12 -9.36 -17.73
C VAL A 315 6.84 -8.35 -16.85
N GLU A 316 6.45 -7.10 -16.99
CA GLU A 316 7.00 -6.00 -16.21
C GLU A 316 5.91 -4.97 -15.92
N PHE A 317 5.98 -4.34 -14.74
CA PHE A 317 5.15 -3.19 -14.40
C PHE A 317 5.77 -1.91 -14.93
N ASN A 318 4.93 -1.01 -15.40
CA ASN A 318 5.36 0.33 -15.72
C ASN A 318 5.29 1.20 -14.46
N LEU A 319 6.46 1.53 -13.90
CA LEU A 319 6.62 2.40 -12.74
C LEU A 319 6.64 3.89 -13.10
N ASP A 320 6.75 4.23 -14.40
CA ASP A 320 6.85 5.63 -14.83
C ASP A 320 5.62 6.43 -14.41
N SER A 321 4.45 5.76 -14.32
CA SER A 321 3.21 6.40 -13.87
C SER A 321 3.27 6.92 -12.43
N LEU A 322 4.05 6.27 -11.54
CA LEU A 322 4.29 6.73 -10.15
C LEU A 322 5.40 7.79 -10.07
N MET A 323 6.38 7.70 -10.96
CA MET A 323 7.50 8.63 -11.00
C MET A 323 7.21 9.86 -11.85
N ARG A 324 6.06 9.89 -12.53
CA ARG A 324 5.62 11.07 -13.28
C ARG A 324 5.37 12.21 -12.32
N GLY A 325 6.37 13.08 -12.16
CA GLY A 325 6.24 14.37 -11.50
C GLY A 325 5.08 15.20 -12.06
N ASP A 326 4.88 16.39 -11.56
CA ASP A 326 3.88 17.29 -12.13
C ASP A 326 4.14 17.49 -13.64
N PHE A 327 3.11 17.92 -14.36
CA PHE A 327 3.18 18.13 -15.81
C PHE A 327 4.33 19.08 -16.22
N ARG A 328 4.59 20.11 -15.39
CA ARG A 328 5.65 21.08 -15.63
C ARG A 328 7.03 20.44 -15.56
N THR A 329 7.32 19.68 -14.51
CA THR A 329 8.61 18.96 -14.32
C THR A 329 8.87 17.98 -15.47
N ARG A 330 7.82 17.28 -15.95
CA ARG A 330 7.94 16.39 -17.11
C ARG A 330 8.28 17.14 -18.38
N MET A 331 7.54 18.23 -18.67
CA MET A 331 7.79 19.05 -19.87
C MET A 331 9.19 19.65 -19.86
N GLU A 332 9.69 20.10 -18.72
CA GLU A 332 11.06 20.58 -18.57
C GLU A 332 12.09 19.45 -18.82
N GLY A 333 11.82 18.25 -18.34
CA GLY A 333 12.64 17.06 -18.61
C GLY A 333 12.66 16.68 -20.09
N TYR A 334 11.50 16.66 -20.73
CA TYR A 334 11.37 16.37 -22.16
C TYR A 334 12.05 17.42 -23.02
N ALA A 335 11.89 18.70 -22.69
CA ALA A 335 12.58 19.79 -23.40
C ALA A 335 14.10 19.61 -23.35
N LYS A 336 14.66 19.29 -22.18
CA LYS A 336 16.09 18.97 -22.03
C LYS A 336 16.49 17.73 -22.80
N GLY A 337 15.66 16.67 -22.80
CA GLY A 337 15.92 15.45 -23.55
C GLY A 337 15.98 15.67 -25.07
N ILE A 338 15.04 16.48 -25.61
CA ILE A 338 15.03 16.86 -27.03
C ILE A 338 16.24 17.74 -27.37
N GLN A 339 16.52 18.75 -26.54
CA GLN A 339 17.65 19.67 -26.76
C GLN A 339 19.02 18.98 -26.76
N ASN A 340 19.16 17.90 -26.01
CA ASN A 340 20.39 17.10 -25.95
C ASN A 340 20.42 15.90 -26.91
N GLY A 341 19.46 15.77 -27.81
CA GLY A 341 19.41 14.68 -28.78
C GLY A 341 19.17 13.29 -28.17
N ILE A 342 18.52 13.22 -26.99
CA ILE A 342 18.16 11.96 -26.32
C ILE A 342 16.82 11.44 -26.81
N TYR A 343 15.85 12.33 -27.01
CA TYR A 343 14.49 12.01 -27.49
C TYR A 343 14.16 12.76 -28.77
N THR A 344 13.37 12.13 -29.63
CA THR A 344 12.69 12.84 -30.70
C THR A 344 11.39 13.49 -30.17
N PRO A 345 10.88 14.56 -30.80
CA PRO A 345 9.58 15.12 -30.45
C PRO A 345 8.43 14.10 -30.53
N ASP A 346 8.46 13.15 -31.47
CA ASP A 346 7.42 12.13 -31.61
C ASP A 346 7.51 11.04 -30.55
N GLU A 347 8.69 10.68 -30.06
CA GLU A 347 8.84 9.82 -28.90
C GLU A 347 8.22 10.45 -27.63
N VAL A 348 8.47 11.73 -27.40
CA VAL A 348 7.86 12.49 -26.30
C VAL A 348 6.33 12.56 -26.44
N ARG A 349 5.82 12.78 -27.67
CA ARG A 349 4.39 12.75 -27.95
C ARG A 349 3.78 11.39 -27.63
N ALA A 350 4.45 10.32 -28.00
CA ALA A 350 4.02 8.95 -27.68
C ALA A 350 4.00 8.67 -26.16
N MET A 351 4.97 9.19 -25.39
CA MET A 351 5.00 9.09 -23.92
C MET A 351 3.78 9.77 -23.26
N GLU A 352 3.25 10.84 -23.89
CA GLU A 352 2.04 11.55 -23.41
C GLU A 352 0.76 11.11 -24.14
N ASN A 353 0.78 10.01 -24.89
CA ASN A 353 -0.32 9.52 -25.73
C ASN A 353 -0.84 10.53 -26.77
N TRP A 354 0.01 11.39 -27.26
CA TRP A 354 -0.32 12.31 -28.34
C TRP A 354 0.01 11.68 -29.70
N PRO A 355 -0.79 11.92 -30.73
CA PRO A 355 -0.53 11.37 -32.05
C PRO A 355 0.79 11.89 -32.63
N SER A 356 1.54 11.02 -33.31
CA SER A 356 2.77 11.37 -34.00
C SER A 356 2.50 12.44 -35.07
N LYS A 357 3.50 13.29 -35.32
CA LYS A 357 3.48 14.29 -36.40
C LYS A 357 4.29 13.84 -37.61
N GLY A 358 5.27 12.96 -37.40
CA GLY A 358 6.14 12.51 -38.47
C GLY A 358 7.10 13.58 -39.02
N GLY A 359 7.84 13.22 -40.06
CA GLY A 359 8.76 14.15 -40.71
C GLY A 359 9.92 14.58 -39.82
N ASP A 360 10.07 15.87 -39.58
CA ASP A 360 11.12 16.38 -38.71
C ASP A 360 10.89 16.08 -37.23
N ALA A 361 9.66 15.80 -36.82
CA ALA A 361 9.37 15.42 -35.44
C ALA A 361 9.88 14.02 -35.06
N ASP A 362 10.22 13.18 -36.05
CA ASP A 362 10.81 11.85 -35.85
C ASP A 362 12.35 11.86 -35.89
N LYS A 363 12.95 13.05 -35.93
CA LYS A 363 14.41 13.21 -35.96
C LYS A 363 14.92 13.69 -34.60
N LEU A 364 16.12 13.26 -34.23
CA LEU A 364 16.82 13.81 -33.10
C LEU A 364 17.25 15.25 -33.35
N HIS A 365 16.99 16.11 -32.39
CA HIS A 365 17.37 17.51 -32.42
C HIS A 365 18.46 17.79 -31.40
N ILE A 366 19.42 18.66 -31.76
CA ILE A 366 20.45 19.13 -30.84
C ILE A 366 20.48 20.65 -30.88
N GLN A 367 20.69 21.29 -29.75
CA GLN A 367 20.86 22.73 -29.69
C GLN A 367 22.19 23.10 -30.39
N GLY A 368 22.10 23.97 -31.41
CA GLY A 368 23.24 24.33 -32.27
C GLY A 368 24.43 25.01 -31.56
N ALA A 369 24.25 25.45 -30.33
CA ALA A 369 25.31 25.99 -29.47
C ALA A 369 26.20 24.92 -28.82
N THR A 370 25.82 23.63 -28.88
CA THR A 370 26.55 22.52 -28.26
C THR A 370 27.56 21.99 -29.27
N VAL A 371 28.85 22.17 -29.01
CA VAL A 371 29.96 21.68 -29.85
C VAL A 371 30.83 20.70 -29.06
N PRO A 372 31.45 19.68 -29.69
CA PRO A 372 32.37 18.77 -29.04
C PRO A 372 33.55 19.53 -28.40
N LEU A 373 33.98 19.03 -27.25
CA LEU A 373 35.19 19.57 -26.58
C LEU A 373 36.38 19.52 -27.55
N GLY A 374 36.99 20.70 -27.80
CA GLY A 374 38.11 20.86 -28.73
C GLY A 374 37.76 21.43 -30.11
N MET A 375 36.47 21.59 -30.42
CA MET A 375 36.00 22.37 -31.59
C MET A 375 35.62 23.77 -31.15
N GLN A 376 36.19 24.78 -31.77
CA GLN A 376 35.77 26.16 -31.58
C GLN A 376 34.41 26.35 -32.26
N SER A 377 33.45 26.93 -31.58
CA SER A 377 32.14 27.31 -32.15
C SER A 377 32.36 28.25 -33.34
N THR A 378 32.00 27.83 -34.54
CA THR A 378 31.94 28.67 -35.74
C THR A 378 30.69 29.59 -35.73
N ALA A 379 29.90 29.58 -34.68
CA ALA A 379 28.77 30.48 -34.54
C ALA A 379 29.21 31.83 -34.04
N ALA A 380 29.19 32.80 -34.92
CA ALA A 380 29.37 34.24 -34.80
C ALA A 380 30.63 34.83 -35.46
N ARG A 381 30.83 34.55 -36.76
CA ARG A 381 31.30 35.63 -37.57
C ARG A 381 30.05 36.46 -37.96
N GLN A 382 29.78 37.50 -37.20
CA GLN A 382 29.02 38.62 -37.72
C GLN A 382 29.79 39.16 -38.94
N PRO A 383 29.15 39.42 -40.08
CA PRO A 383 29.80 40.14 -41.15
C PRO A 383 30.29 41.47 -40.58
N ALA A 384 31.57 41.74 -40.74
CA ALA A 384 32.18 43.04 -40.44
C ALA A 384 31.35 44.10 -41.16
N ASN A 385 30.84 45.05 -40.40
CA ASN A 385 30.16 46.20 -40.92
C ASN A 385 31.24 47.12 -41.52
N ASP A 386 31.56 46.97 -42.82
CA ASP A 386 32.43 47.83 -43.58
C ASP A 386 31.70 49.15 -43.91
N ASN A 387 31.37 49.87 -42.88
CA ASN A 387 31.04 51.29 -43.01
C ASN A 387 32.11 52.08 -42.24
N ASN A 388 33.27 52.28 -42.86
CA ASN A 388 34.24 53.27 -42.45
C ASN A 388 33.96 54.57 -43.24
N PRO A 389 33.53 55.68 -42.58
CA PRO A 389 33.18 56.91 -43.25
C PRO A 389 34.37 57.80 -43.66
N ASP A 390 35.64 57.31 -43.56
CA ASP A 390 36.84 58.16 -43.69
C ASP A 390 37.53 58.10 -45.07
N ASP A 391 36.96 57.52 -46.12
CA ASP A 391 37.57 57.46 -47.45
C ASP A 391 37.05 58.49 -48.49
N GLU A 392 36.22 59.48 -48.13
CA GLU A 392 35.79 60.54 -49.03
C GLU A 392 36.50 61.91 -48.88
N ALA A 393 37.67 61.98 -48.22
CA ALA A 393 38.33 63.28 -48.04
C ALA A 393 39.72 63.42 -48.76
N GLN A 394 39.98 62.63 -49.82
CA GLN A 394 41.22 62.82 -50.61
C GLN A 394 40.97 62.68 -52.12
N ALA A 395 39.97 63.31 -52.68
CA ALA A 395 39.86 63.51 -54.14
C ALA A 395 39.10 64.81 -54.41
N ALA A 396 39.72 66.01 -54.15
CA ALA A 396 39.43 67.30 -54.75
C ALA A 396 40.67 68.19 -54.63
#